data_03f0cf293a3b6cc82b77a086b4f93833
#
_entry.id   03f0cf293a3b6cc82b77a086b4f93833
#
_cell.length_a   1.000
_cell.length_b   1.000
_cell.length_c   1.000
_cell.angle_alpha   90.00
_cell.angle_beta   90.00
_cell.angle_gamma   90.00
#
_symmetry.space_group_name_H-M   'P 1'
#
loop_
_entity.id
_entity.type
_entity.pdbx_description
1 polymer ?
#
loop_
_entity_poly.entity_id
_entity_poly.type
_entity_poly.pdbx_seq_one_letter_code
_entity_poly.pdbx_strand_id
1 'polypeptide(L)'
;MPNTFFGMTIGASGLFASNAAINTTAHNISNINTKGYTRQSVSQEAGFAIRVYKPYGAVGTGVAMVDISQVRSQYYDERYRHNNAQCGQYENLQTYSELVQTYLDEFNTEGFIAEYNNLFKTIDALKSDPSSEVKRGQMLSHLSSVCNYFNTLSTNMQNTQNDINEEIKSSVSSINTMAEQIASLNKQINTIEASGGSANDLRDTRNLIVDQLSYYADVTVNEREIGNGVSDYTVTFNGQNIVTGYTYDTLQCVARETDKKRNASDVEGLYDIKWSNGNPYNPYEENGRGSLKALFDMRDGCNDSYEKVKTDANGNQSLEIVVDSYRNPSYKGIPYYQSQLNRFVTTLAKEFNDIITKGQLADGTMNTEK
;
A
#
# COMPACT_ATOMS: atom_id res chain seq x y z
N MET A 1 12.33 -52.85 -41.95
CA MET A 1 11.08 -52.66 -42.72
C MET A 1 10.02 -52.16 -41.78
N PRO A 2 9.21 -51.20 -42.15
CA PRO A 2 8.05 -50.83 -41.32
C PRO A 2 7.21 -52.09 -41.11
N ASN A 3 6.89 -52.40 -39.89
CA ASN A 3 6.01 -53.51 -39.50
C ASN A 3 4.62 -53.27 -40.11
N THR A 4 3.82 -54.34 -40.32
CA THR A 4 2.45 -54.28 -40.82
C THR A 4 1.56 -53.32 -40.01
N PHE A 5 1.88 -53.11 -38.75
CA PHE A 5 1.20 -52.17 -37.81
C PHE A 5 1.75 -50.75 -37.80
N PHE A 6 2.74 -50.42 -38.64
CA PHE A 6 3.37 -49.09 -38.67
C PHE A 6 2.37 -47.95 -38.99
N GLY A 7 1.46 -48.18 -39.90
CA GLY A 7 0.39 -47.23 -40.18
C GLY A 7 -0.57 -47.04 -38.99
N MET A 8 -0.80 -48.08 -38.21
CA MET A 8 -1.63 -48.04 -36.99
C MET A 8 -0.95 -47.22 -35.89
N THR A 9 0.39 -47.31 -35.71
CA THR A 9 1.13 -46.52 -34.75
C THR A 9 1.13 -45.02 -35.11
N ILE A 10 1.22 -44.71 -36.42
CA ILE A 10 1.07 -43.33 -36.92
C ILE A 10 -0.33 -42.79 -36.63
N GLY A 11 -1.39 -43.55 -36.89
CA GLY A 11 -2.77 -43.17 -36.58
C GLY A 11 -3.00 -42.98 -35.07
N ALA A 12 -2.45 -43.88 -34.26
CA ALA A 12 -2.52 -43.76 -32.79
C ALA A 12 -1.81 -42.52 -32.27
N SER A 13 -0.61 -42.16 -32.79
CA SER A 13 0.09 -40.94 -32.40
C SER A 13 -0.72 -39.67 -32.69
N GLY A 14 -1.37 -39.62 -33.87
CA GLY A 14 -2.27 -38.51 -34.21
C GLY A 14 -3.51 -38.43 -33.33
N LEU A 15 -4.09 -39.59 -32.93
CA LEU A 15 -5.21 -39.63 -32.02
C LEU A 15 -4.82 -39.14 -30.60
N PHE A 16 -3.67 -39.55 -30.07
CA PHE A 16 -3.17 -39.07 -28.76
C PHE A 16 -2.91 -37.57 -28.79
N ALA A 17 -2.29 -37.04 -29.83
CA ALA A 17 -2.04 -35.60 -29.96
C ALA A 17 -3.35 -34.80 -30.08
N SER A 18 -4.33 -35.28 -30.83
CA SER A 18 -5.66 -34.64 -30.91
C SER A 18 -6.42 -34.70 -29.60
N ASN A 19 -6.37 -35.80 -28.85
CA ASN A 19 -6.96 -35.89 -27.51
C ASN A 19 -6.34 -34.92 -26.54
N ALA A 20 -5.02 -34.76 -26.55
CA ALA A 20 -4.34 -33.78 -25.68
C ALA A 20 -4.80 -32.33 -26.04
N ALA A 21 -4.90 -32.02 -27.32
CA ALA A 21 -5.38 -30.71 -27.79
C ALA A 21 -6.84 -30.43 -27.35
N ILE A 22 -7.72 -31.44 -27.45
CA ILE A 22 -9.13 -31.35 -27.03
C ILE A 22 -9.17 -31.16 -25.48
N ASN A 23 -8.41 -31.95 -24.73
CA ASN A 23 -8.37 -31.84 -23.26
C ASN A 23 -7.85 -30.47 -22.80
N THR A 24 -6.79 -29.94 -23.42
CA THR A 24 -6.28 -28.59 -23.14
C THR A 24 -7.30 -27.50 -23.50
N THR A 25 -8.02 -27.67 -24.60
CA THR A 25 -9.10 -26.74 -25.00
C THR A 25 -10.24 -26.79 -23.97
N ALA A 26 -10.67 -27.96 -23.54
CA ALA A 26 -11.70 -28.12 -22.53
C ALA A 26 -11.26 -27.51 -21.19
N HIS A 27 -10.00 -27.69 -20.81
CA HIS A 27 -9.41 -27.05 -19.62
C HIS A 27 -9.42 -25.53 -19.72
N ASN A 28 -9.03 -24.97 -20.87
CA ASN A 28 -9.08 -23.53 -21.13
C ASN A 28 -10.52 -22.97 -21.03
N ILE A 29 -11.51 -23.67 -21.58
CA ILE A 29 -12.91 -23.25 -21.53
C ILE A 29 -13.44 -23.31 -20.09
N SER A 30 -13.14 -24.37 -19.35
CA SER A 30 -13.58 -24.55 -17.98
C SER A 30 -13.04 -23.46 -17.04
N ASN A 31 -11.85 -22.95 -17.32
CA ASN A 31 -11.16 -21.96 -16.50
C ASN A 31 -11.22 -20.53 -17.04
N ILE A 32 -12.07 -20.25 -18.04
CA ILE A 32 -12.14 -18.92 -18.68
C ILE A 32 -12.46 -17.78 -17.69
N ASN A 33 -13.20 -18.07 -16.63
CA ASN A 33 -13.57 -17.12 -15.58
C ASN A 33 -12.70 -17.26 -14.31
N THR A 34 -11.72 -18.17 -14.29
CA THR A 34 -10.83 -18.35 -13.16
C THR A 34 -9.81 -17.21 -13.11
N LYS A 35 -9.81 -16.44 -12.01
CA LYS A 35 -8.87 -15.32 -11.86
C LYS A 35 -7.42 -15.83 -11.86
N GLY A 36 -6.57 -15.21 -12.68
CA GLY A 36 -5.15 -15.58 -12.79
C GLY A 36 -4.87 -16.73 -13.77
N TYR A 37 -5.90 -17.40 -14.31
CA TYR A 37 -5.70 -18.46 -15.28
C TYR A 37 -5.16 -17.93 -16.61
N THR A 38 -4.14 -18.60 -17.14
CA THR A 38 -3.52 -18.29 -18.43
C THR A 38 -3.83 -19.39 -19.44
N ARG A 39 -4.28 -19.01 -20.64
CA ARG A 39 -4.58 -19.95 -21.71
C ARG A 39 -3.37 -20.83 -22.03
N GLN A 40 -3.57 -22.14 -22.05
CA GLN A 40 -2.55 -23.12 -22.42
C GLN A 40 -2.65 -23.49 -23.89
N SER A 41 -1.52 -23.76 -24.52
CA SER A 41 -1.40 -24.19 -25.92
C SER A 41 -0.57 -25.45 -26.05
N VAL A 42 -1.03 -26.40 -26.81
CA VAL A 42 -0.31 -27.65 -27.10
C VAL A 42 0.62 -27.44 -28.30
N SER A 43 1.92 -27.74 -28.13
CA SER A 43 2.91 -27.74 -29.18
C SER A 43 3.05 -29.17 -29.73
N GLN A 44 2.92 -29.31 -31.08
CA GLN A 44 2.99 -30.57 -31.78
C GLN A 44 4.04 -30.48 -32.87
N GLU A 45 4.85 -31.51 -33.02
CA GLU A 45 5.85 -31.62 -34.10
C GLU A 45 5.70 -32.93 -34.87
N ALA A 46 6.18 -32.92 -36.10
CA ALA A 46 6.27 -34.17 -36.89
C ALA A 46 7.30 -35.12 -36.24
N GLY A 47 6.93 -36.35 -36.01
CA GLY A 47 7.84 -37.38 -35.49
C GLY A 47 9.03 -37.62 -36.45
N PHE A 48 10.13 -38.13 -35.91
CA PHE A 48 11.34 -38.39 -36.69
C PHE A 48 11.04 -39.28 -37.93
N ALA A 49 11.51 -38.85 -39.12
CA ALA A 49 11.37 -39.65 -40.32
C ALA A 49 12.37 -40.83 -40.29
N ILE A 50 11.87 -42.05 -40.51
CA ILE A 50 12.70 -43.25 -40.59
C ILE A 50 13.13 -43.42 -42.06
N ARG A 51 14.46 -43.54 -42.26
CA ARG A 51 15.01 -43.82 -43.59
C ARG A 51 14.68 -45.23 -44.03
N VAL A 52 14.07 -45.37 -45.22
CA VAL A 52 13.74 -46.63 -45.82
C VAL A 52 14.54 -46.77 -47.11
N TYR A 53 15.22 -47.91 -47.32
CA TYR A 53 15.98 -48.22 -48.53
C TYR A 53 15.06 -48.55 -49.72
N LYS A 54 14.23 -47.56 -50.09
CA LYS A 54 13.32 -47.60 -51.25
C LYS A 54 13.34 -46.26 -51.99
N PRO A 55 12.84 -46.14 -53.18
CA PRO A 55 12.90 -44.94 -54.05
C PRO A 55 12.31 -43.68 -53.38
N TYR A 56 11.39 -43.82 -52.38
CA TYR A 56 10.78 -42.69 -51.66
C TYR A 56 11.56 -42.27 -50.40
N GLY A 57 12.69 -42.92 -50.08
CA GLY A 57 13.75 -42.46 -49.17
C GLY A 57 13.42 -42.41 -47.67
N ALA A 58 12.38 -41.73 -47.20
CA ALA A 58 12.03 -41.58 -45.81
C ALA A 58 10.52 -41.67 -45.57
N VAL A 59 10.13 -42.23 -44.43
CA VAL A 59 8.72 -42.38 -44.03
C VAL A 59 8.55 -41.69 -42.65
N GLY A 60 7.55 -40.83 -42.56
CA GLY A 60 7.21 -40.13 -41.30
C GLY A 60 6.67 -41.11 -40.24
N THR A 61 6.93 -40.85 -38.98
CA THR A 61 6.51 -41.70 -37.82
C THR A 61 5.26 -41.18 -37.13
N GLY A 62 4.62 -40.14 -37.65
CA GLY A 62 3.42 -39.55 -37.06
C GLY A 62 3.69 -38.21 -36.38
N VAL A 63 2.98 -37.93 -35.30
CA VAL A 63 3.05 -36.67 -34.54
C VAL A 63 3.58 -36.95 -33.15
N ALA A 64 4.51 -36.11 -32.70
CA ALA A 64 4.96 -36.07 -31.32
C ALA A 64 4.37 -34.82 -30.62
N MET A 65 3.86 -34.99 -29.42
CA MET A 65 3.49 -33.87 -28.55
C MET A 65 4.76 -33.46 -27.82
N VAL A 66 5.11 -32.15 -27.91
CA VAL A 66 6.37 -31.63 -27.38
C VAL A 66 6.14 -31.03 -26.00
N ASP A 67 5.13 -30.16 -25.88
CA ASP A 67 4.87 -29.42 -24.64
C ASP A 67 3.43 -28.87 -24.59
N ILE A 68 2.96 -28.56 -23.37
CA ILE A 68 1.76 -27.76 -23.10
C ILE A 68 2.22 -26.51 -22.36
N SER A 69 2.36 -25.41 -23.11
CA SER A 69 2.89 -24.14 -22.58
C SER A 69 1.82 -23.09 -22.39
N GLN A 70 2.06 -22.16 -21.47
CA GLN A 70 1.21 -20.99 -21.24
C GLN A 70 1.45 -19.92 -22.30
N VAL A 71 0.38 -19.28 -22.76
CA VAL A 71 0.44 -18.11 -23.64
C VAL A 71 0.45 -16.86 -22.79
N ARG A 72 1.60 -16.54 -22.21
CA ARG A 72 1.80 -15.39 -21.32
C ARG A 72 2.91 -14.47 -21.87
N SER A 73 2.80 -13.17 -21.62
CA SER A 73 3.79 -12.18 -22.04
C SER A 73 4.30 -11.41 -20.83
N GLN A 74 5.57 -11.58 -20.49
CA GLN A 74 6.25 -10.91 -19.39
C GLN A 74 6.13 -9.38 -19.48
N TYR A 75 6.20 -8.82 -20.68
CA TYR A 75 6.04 -7.38 -20.93
C TYR A 75 4.71 -6.82 -20.38
N TYR A 76 3.61 -7.54 -20.62
CA TYR A 76 2.31 -7.10 -20.10
C TYR A 76 2.19 -7.32 -18.60
N ASP A 77 2.82 -8.35 -18.05
CA ASP A 77 2.85 -8.61 -16.61
C ASP A 77 3.57 -7.49 -15.85
N GLU A 78 4.75 -7.07 -16.34
CA GLU A 78 5.50 -5.95 -15.76
C GLU A 78 4.70 -4.65 -15.78
N ARG A 79 4.05 -4.35 -16.90
CA ARG A 79 3.20 -3.16 -17.02
C ARG A 79 1.98 -3.22 -16.11
N TYR A 80 1.36 -4.39 -16.00
CA TYR A 80 0.23 -4.60 -15.10
C TYR A 80 0.65 -4.35 -13.64
N ARG A 81 1.74 -4.97 -13.20
CA ARG A 81 2.26 -4.83 -11.83
C ARG A 81 2.61 -3.39 -11.49
N HIS A 82 3.26 -2.70 -12.42
CA HIS A 82 3.56 -1.29 -12.26
C HIS A 82 2.30 -0.42 -12.13
N ASN A 83 1.30 -0.64 -12.99
CA ASN A 83 0.03 0.08 -12.90
C ASN A 83 -0.77 -0.30 -11.65
N ASN A 84 -0.71 -1.57 -11.22
CA ASN A 84 -1.37 -2.04 -10.01
C ASN A 84 -0.79 -1.39 -8.74
N ALA A 85 0.54 -1.18 -8.69
CA ALA A 85 1.17 -0.40 -7.63
C ALA A 85 0.67 1.04 -7.60
N GLN A 86 0.53 1.70 -8.75
CA GLN A 86 -0.06 3.04 -8.81
C GLN A 86 -1.52 3.05 -8.37
N CYS A 87 -2.31 2.05 -8.77
CA CYS A 87 -3.70 1.91 -8.35
C CYS A 87 -3.78 1.81 -6.82
N GLY A 88 -3.00 0.91 -6.21
CA GLY A 88 -2.94 0.76 -4.76
C GLY A 88 -2.53 2.04 -4.03
N GLN A 89 -1.61 2.82 -4.60
CA GLN A 89 -1.22 4.11 -4.04
C GLN A 89 -2.38 5.11 -4.06
N TYR A 90 -3.01 5.32 -5.21
CA TYR A 90 -4.05 6.34 -5.34
C TYR A 90 -5.35 5.97 -4.63
N GLU A 91 -5.74 4.71 -4.60
CA GLU A 91 -6.92 4.24 -3.86
C GLU A 91 -6.79 4.53 -2.35
N ASN A 92 -5.64 4.24 -1.75
CA ASN A 92 -5.42 4.53 -0.33
C ASN A 92 -5.33 6.03 -0.05
N LEU A 93 -4.62 6.80 -0.90
CA LEU A 93 -4.57 8.25 -0.76
C LEU A 93 -5.97 8.87 -0.87
N GLN A 94 -6.80 8.40 -1.79
CA GLN A 94 -8.17 8.86 -1.96
C GLN A 94 -9.00 8.56 -0.69
N THR A 95 -8.98 7.30 -0.23
CA THR A 95 -9.76 6.86 0.93
C THR A 95 -9.48 7.72 2.17
N TYR A 96 -8.21 7.90 2.50
CA TYR A 96 -7.84 8.68 3.69
C TYR A 96 -7.96 10.19 3.49
N SER A 97 -7.80 10.69 2.27
CA SER A 97 -8.05 12.11 1.97
C SER A 97 -9.54 12.45 2.08
N GLU A 98 -10.43 11.58 1.61
CA GLU A 98 -11.88 11.73 1.77
C GLU A 98 -12.28 11.69 3.25
N LEU A 99 -11.65 10.82 4.07
CA LEU A 99 -11.89 10.77 5.50
C LEU A 99 -11.47 12.07 6.20
N VAL A 100 -10.27 12.59 5.89
CA VAL A 100 -9.80 13.89 6.41
C VAL A 100 -10.71 15.03 5.95
N GLN A 101 -11.16 15.01 4.68
CA GLN A 101 -12.12 15.98 4.17
C GLN A 101 -13.43 15.96 4.96
N THR A 102 -13.93 14.77 5.32
CA THR A 102 -15.16 14.62 6.13
C THR A 102 -15.01 15.27 7.52
N TYR A 103 -13.83 15.19 8.12
CA TYR A 103 -13.57 15.85 9.41
C TYR A 103 -13.48 17.37 9.29
N LEU A 104 -13.04 17.88 8.15
CA LEU A 104 -12.89 19.32 7.87
C LEU A 104 -14.11 19.91 7.15
N ASP A 105 -15.21 19.15 7.01
CA ASP A 105 -16.39 19.58 6.26
C ASP A 105 -17.12 20.71 7.01
N GLU A 106 -17.05 21.91 6.42
CA GLU A 106 -17.68 23.14 6.91
C GLU A 106 -19.11 23.34 6.40
N PHE A 107 -19.61 22.46 5.52
CA PHE A 107 -20.95 22.59 4.92
C PHE A 107 -22.07 22.10 5.84
N ASN A 108 -21.72 21.38 6.90
CA ASN A 108 -22.67 20.95 7.90
C ASN A 108 -22.99 22.07 8.90
N THR A 109 -24.22 22.08 9.41
CA THR A 109 -24.72 23.06 10.40
C THR A 109 -23.95 23.02 11.74
N GLU A 110 -23.13 22.01 11.99
CA GLU A 110 -22.34 21.80 13.18
C GLU A 110 -20.82 22.06 12.96
N GLY A 111 -20.43 22.63 11.81
CA GLY A 111 -19.05 22.96 11.50
C GLY A 111 -18.49 24.12 12.34
N PHE A 112 -17.15 24.34 12.25
CA PHE A 112 -16.45 25.43 12.95
C PHE A 112 -17.10 26.80 12.74
N ILE A 113 -17.51 27.13 11.51
CA ILE A 113 -18.13 28.43 11.19
C ILE A 113 -19.43 28.64 11.98
N ALA A 114 -20.23 27.59 12.19
CA ALA A 114 -21.45 27.67 12.99
C ALA A 114 -21.16 28.00 14.47
N GLU A 115 -20.22 27.24 15.07
CA GLU A 115 -19.80 27.50 16.46
C GLU A 115 -19.13 28.85 16.64
N TYR A 116 -18.29 29.25 15.71
CA TYR A 116 -17.65 30.56 15.68
C TYR A 116 -18.68 31.70 15.61
N ASN A 117 -19.65 31.62 14.71
CA ASN A 117 -20.73 32.61 14.60
C ASN A 117 -21.58 32.68 15.88
N ASN A 118 -21.85 31.54 16.54
CA ASN A 118 -22.58 31.51 17.77
C ASN A 118 -21.80 32.18 18.91
N LEU A 119 -20.48 31.92 18.99
CA LEU A 119 -19.60 32.61 19.93
C LEU A 119 -19.64 34.14 19.72
N PHE A 120 -19.54 34.62 18.48
CA PHE A 120 -19.59 36.06 18.19
C PHE A 120 -20.94 36.70 18.51
N LYS A 121 -22.08 36.01 18.26
CA LYS A 121 -23.41 36.47 18.68
C LYS A 121 -23.50 36.63 20.21
N THR A 122 -22.91 35.72 20.97
CA THR A 122 -22.91 35.83 22.44
C THR A 122 -21.99 36.93 22.94
N ILE A 123 -20.87 37.18 22.30
CA ILE A 123 -19.97 38.33 22.58
C ILE A 123 -20.72 39.67 22.31
N ASP A 124 -21.42 39.79 21.20
CA ASP A 124 -22.21 40.97 20.88
C ASP A 124 -23.38 41.19 21.84
N ALA A 125 -24.04 40.11 22.28
CA ALA A 125 -25.07 40.17 23.30
C ALA A 125 -24.48 40.60 24.68
N LEU A 126 -23.28 40.14 25.02
CA LEU A 126 -22.56 40.54 26.27
C LEU A 126 -22.16 42.00 26.22
N LYS A 127 -21.72 42.54 25.05
CA LYS A 127 -21.41 43.95 24.86
C LYS A 127 -22.58 44.89 25.21
N SER A 128 -23.81 44.46 24.94
CA SER A 128 -25.02 45.25 25.25
C SER A 128 -25.36 45.31 26.75
N ASP A 129 -24.92 44.30 27.55
CA ASP A 129 -25.10 44.24 29.00
C ASP A 129 -23.97 43.40 29.66
N PRO A 130 -22.82 44.06 29.95
CA PRO A 130 -21.64 43.36 30.48
C PRO A 130 -21.80 42.85 31.89
N SER A 131 -22.82 43.33 32.63
CA SER A 131 -23.06 42.94 34.05
C SER A 131 -23.86 41.63 34.16
N SER A 132 -24.50 41.17 33.10
CA SER A 132 -25.34 39.98 33.11
C SER A 132 -24.54 38.69 33.26
N GLU A 133 -24.71 37.99 34.38
CA GLU A 133 -24.09 36.66 34.61
C GLU A 133 -24.57 35.61 33.58
N VAL A 134 -25.82 35.68 33.16
CA VAL A 134 -26.40 34.78 32.19
C VAL A 134 -25.68 34.89 30.86
N LYS A 135 -25.44 36.13 30.37
CA LYS A 135 -24.74 36.36 29.09
C LYS A 135 -23.27 35.96 29.14
N ARG A 136 -22.60 36.16 30.29
CA ARG A 136 -21.25 35.66 30.53
C ARG A 136 -21.19 34.14 30.49
N GLY A 137 -22.15 33.45 31.16
CA GLY A 137 -22.28 32.01 31.15
C GLY A 137 -22.52 31.47 29.73
N GLN A 138 -23.34 32.11 28.91
CA GLN A 138 -23.55 31.75 27.53
C GLN A 138 -22.29 31.87 26.67
N MET A 139 -21.55 32.99 26.81
CA MET A 139 -20.27 33.19 26.11
C MET A 139 -19.25 32.11 26.50
N LEU A 140 -19.10 31.78 27.78
CA LEU A 140 -18.19 30.72 28.24
C LEU A 140 -18.62 29.35 27.73
N SER A 141 -19.91 29.07 27.65
CA SER A 141 -20.43 27.83 27.10
C SER A 141 -20.07 27.67 25.64
N HIS A 142 -20.26 28.72 24.80
CA HIS A 142 -19.88 28.66 23.38
C HIS A 142 -18.37 28.63 23.16
N LEU A 143 -17.59 29.31 24.02
CA LEU A 143 -16.13 29.19 23.98
C LEU A 143 -15.67 27.74 24.27
N SER A 144 -16.31 27.10 25.29
CA SER A 144 -16.06 25.69 25.58
C SER A 144 -16.46 24.78 24.40
N SER A 145 -17.56 25.08 23.71
CA SER A 145 -17.96 24.33 22.50
C SER A 145 -16.91 24.42 21.39
N VAL A 146 -16.38 25.63 21.15
CA VAL A 146 -15.28 25.81 20.17
C VAL A 146 -14.04 25.03 20.56
N CYS A 147 -13.65 25.05 21.85
CA CYS A 147 -12.52 24.23 22.30
C CYS A 147 -12.76 22.73 22.14
N ASN A 148 -13.96 22.27 22.47
CA ASN A 148 -14.35 20.87 22.31
C ASN A 148 -14.36 20.43 20.84
N TYR A 149 -14.80 21.30 19.93
CA TYR A 149 -14.73 21.05 18.49
C TYR A 149 -13.29 20.73 18.03
N PHE A 150 -12.34 21.59 18.40
CA PHE A 150 -10.94 21.37 18.02
C PHE A 150 -10.32 20.13 18.68
N ASN A 151 -10.67 19.85 19.93
CA ASN A 151 -10.22 18.64 20.61
C ASN A 151 -10.76 17.37 19.93
N THR A 152 -12.03 17.38 19.53
CA THR A 152 -12.65 16.26 18.82
C THR A 152 -11.98 16.05 17.45
N LEU A 153 -11.76 17.14 16.70
CA LEU A 153 -11.07 17.09 15.42
C LEU A 153 -9.66 16.52 15.52
N SER A 154 -8.89 16.99 16.51
CA SER A 154 -7.54 16.47 16.80
C SER A 154 -7.57 15.00 17.17
N THR A 155 -8.53 14.57 18.00
CA THR A 155 -8.70 13.17 18.40
C THR A 155 -9.07 12.28 17.22
N ASN A 156 -9.96 12.74 16.34
CA ASN A 156 -10.34 12.01 15.11
C ASN A 156 -9.11 11.81 14.18
N MET A 157 -8.29 12.84 14.01
CA MET A 157 -7.05 12.73 13.22
C MET A 157 -6.06 11.74 13.85
N GLN A 158 -5.91 11.75 15.19
CA GLN A 158 -5.06 10.79 15.89
C GLN A 158 -5.59 9.35 15.75
N ASN A 159 -6.90 9.15 15.86
CA ASN A 159 -7.52 7.84 15.64
C ASN A 159 -7.25 7.34 14.22
N THR A 160 -7.42 8.19 13.20
CA THR A 160 -7.10 7.83 11.83
C THR A 160 -5.61 7.49 11.65
N GLN A 161 -4.71 8.19 12.33
CA GLN A 161 -3.28 7.86 12.31
C GLN A 161 -3.01 6.47 12.89
N ASN A 162 -3.73 6.10 13.97
CA ASN A 162 -3.68 4.75 14.54
C ASN A 162 -4.26 3.70 13.59
N ASP A 163 -5.39 3.98 12.95
CA ASP A 163 -6.02 3.05 12.01
C ASP A 163 -5.08 2.75 10.83
N ILE A 164 -4.44 3.78 10.25
CA ILE A 164 -3.41 3.62 9.22
C ILE A 164 -2.23 2.79 9.75
N ASN A 165 -1.83 3.00 10.98
CA ASN A 165 -0.72 2.26 11.59
C ASN A 165 -1.02 0.75 11.71
N GLU A 166 -2.23 0.38 12.10
CA GLU A 166 -2.67 -1.03 12.14
C GLU A 166 -2.84 -1.61 10.72
N GLU A 167 -3.28 -0.81 9.75
CA GLU A 167 -3.35 -1.24 8.35
C GLU A 167 -1.95 -1.50 7.76
N ILE A 168 -0.95 -0.70 8.10
CA ILE A 168 0.46 -0.95 7.74
C ILE A 168 0.90 -2.31 8.29
N LYS A 169 0.60 -2.61 9.55
CA LYS A 169 0.95 -3.90 10.17
C LYS A 169 0.26 -5.08 9.49
N SER A 170 -1.02 -4.94 9.17
CA SER A 170 -1.78 -5.96 8.44
C SER A 170 -1.22 -6.17 7.03
N SER A 171 -0.87 -5.10 6.33
CA SER A 171 -0.25 -5.13 5.01
C SER A 171 1.10 -5.84 5.04
N VAL A 172 1.95 -5.56 6.03
CA VAL A 172 3.24 -6.25 6.23
C VAL A 172 3.04 -7.75 6.47
N SER A 173 2.06 -8.14 7.28
CA SER A 173 1.72 -9.55 7.49
C SER A 173 1.29 -10.25 6.20
N SER A 174 0.47 -9.58 5.39
CA SER A 174 0.02 -10.10 4.09
C SER A 174 1.17 -10.25 3.10
N ILE A 175 2.08 -9.28 3.04
CA ILE A 175 3.29 -9.32 2.20
C ILE A 175 4.17 -10.51 2.59
N ASN A 176 4.43 -10.70 3.89
CA ASN A 176 5.24 -11.83 4.38
C ASN A 176 4.62 -13.18 4.02
N THR A 177 3.30 -13.32 4.17
CA THR A 177 2.57 -14.54 3.80
C THR A 177 2.68 -14.81 2.30
N MET A 178 2.56 -13.77 1.45
CA MET A 178 2.70 -13.91 0.00
C MET A 178 4.13 -14.29 -0.38
N ALA A 179 5.16 -13.74 0.27
CA ALA A 179 6.55 -14.11 0.03
C ALA A 179 6.82 -15.58 0.34
N GLU A 180 6.32 -16.09 1.47
CA GLU A 180 6.40 -17.51 1.84
C GLU A 180 5.69 -18.41 0.82
N GLN A 181 4.48 -18.04 0.40
CA GLN A 181 3.73 -18.80 -0.60
C GLN A 181 4.46 -18.86 -1.94
N ILE A 182 5.04 -17.73 -2.41
CA ILE A 182 5.83 -17.71 -3.66
C ILE A 182 7.04 -18.63 -3.56
N ALA A 183 7.79 -18.60 -2.44
CA ALA A 183 8.94 -19.47 -2.23
C ALA A 183 8.55 -20.96 -2.22
N SER A 184 7.42 -21.30 -1.59
CA SER A 184 6.86 -22.65 -1.58
C SER A 184 6.45 -23.09 -3.00
N LEU A 185 5.77 -22.25 -3.75
CA LEU A 185 5.37 -22.53 -5.14
C LEU A 185 6.59 -22.71 -6.06
N ASN A 186 7.63 -21.89 -5.90
CA ASN A 186 8.88 -22.07 -6.65
C ASN A 186 9.47 -23.47 -6.45
N LYS A 187 9.46 -23.98 -5.21
CA LYS A 187 9.93 -25.34 -4.92
C LYS A 187 9.07 -26.41 -5.59
N GLN A 188 7.74 -26.26 -5.56
CA GLN A 188 6.82 -27.20 -6.17
C GLN A 188 6.95 -27.20 -7.70
N ILE A 189 7.01 -26.02 -8.32
CA ILE A 189 7.21 -25.85 -9.77
C ILE A 189 8.50 -26.55 -10.21
N ASN A 190 9.62 -26.24 -9.58
CA ASN A 190 10.90 -26.82 -9.93
C ASN A 190 10.95 -28.34 -9.70
N THR A 191 10.22 -28.88 -8.72
CA THR A 191 10.11 -30.34 -8.50
C THR A 191 9.40 -31.04 -9.67
N ILE A 192 8.33 -30.43 -10.19
CA ILE A 192 7.57 -30.99 -11.32
C ILE A 192 8.36 -30.83 -12.63
N GLU A 193 8.92 -29.65 -12.87
CA GLU A 193 9.61 -29.34 -14.12
C GLU A 193 10.95 -30.07 -14.26
N ALA A 194 11.66 -30.30 -13.15
CA ALA A 194 12.85 -31.18 -13.11
C ALA A 194 12.55 -32.62 -13.53
N SER A 195 11.30 -33.09 -13.36
CA SER A 195 10.86 -34.40 -13.83
C SER A 195 10.38 -34.43 -15.28
N GLY A 196 10.45 -33.29 -15.99
CA GLY A 196 10.02 -33.14 -17.39
C GLY A 196 8.53 -32.84 -17.57
N GLY A 197 7.81 -32.48 -16.48
CA GLY A 197 6.42 -32.01 -16.54
C GLY A 197 6.34 -30.49 -16.68
N SER A 198 5.16 -29.96 -17.08
CA SER A 198 4.87 -28.53 -17.11
C SER A 198 3.96 -28.16 -15.94
N ALA A 199 4.41 -27.24 -15.06
CA ALA A 199 3.70 -26.85 -13.84
C ALA A 199 2.82 -25.59 -14.06
N ASN A 200 2.05 -25.54 -15.17
CA ASN A 200 1.33 -24.36 -15.63
C ASN A 200 0.38 -23.76 -14.57
N ASP A 201 -0.43 -24.58 -13.91
CA ASP A 201 -1.42 -24.11 -12.93
C ASP A 201 -0.74 -23.54 -11.65
N LEU A 202 0.41 -24.10 -11.26
CA LEU A 202 1.21 -23.56 -10.16
C LEU A 202 1.90 -22.24 -10.56
N ARG A 203 2.35 -22.13 -11.82
CA ARG A 203 2.88 -20.88 -12.37
C ARG A 203 1.81 -19.79 -12.40
N ASP A 204 0.57 -20.12 -12.77
CA ASP A 204 -0.56 -19.21 -12.73
C ASP A 204 -0.86 -18.73 -11.29
N THR A 205 -0.90 -19.65 -10.34
CA THR A 205 -1.09 -19.35 -8.92
C THR A 205 0.02 -18.44 -8.39
N ARG A 206 1.29 -18.75 -8.71
CA ARG A 206 2.44 -17.92 -8.33
C ARG A 206 2.33 -16.51 -8.90
N ASN A 207 2.03 -16.39 -10.18
CA ASN A 207 1.89 -15.11 -10.85
C ASN A 207 0.74 -14.27 -10.27
N LEU A 208 -0.39 -14.91 -9.94
CA LEU A 208 -1.50 -14.23 -9.28
C LEU A 208 -1.10 -13.64 -7.91
N ILE A 209 -0.31 -14.38 -7.11
CA ILE A 209 0.19 -13.89 -5.83
C ILE A 209 1.17 -12.73 -6.03
N VAL A 210 2.05 -12.81 -7.04
CA VAL A 210 2.96 -11.70 -7.39
C VAL A 210 2.18 -10.47 -7.87
N ASP A 211 1.11 -10.66 -8.63
CA ASP A 211 0.23 -9.57 -9.06
C ASP A 211 -0.50 -8.93 -7.87
N GLN A 212 -0.91 -9.71 -6.86
CA GLN A 212 -1.46 -9.19 -5.60
C GLN A 212 -0.38 -8.46 -4.76
N LEU A 213 0.84 -8.98 -4.71
CA LEU A 213 1.96 -8.35 -4.03
C LEU A 213 2.28 -6.97 -4.62
N SER A 214 2.15 -6.81 -5.94
CA SER A 214 2.41 -5.54 -6.64
C SER A 214 1.45 -4.40 -6.26
N TYR A 215 0.34 -4.69 -5.60
CA TYR A 215 -0.55 -3.66 -5.05
C TYR A 215 0.10 -2.88 -3.89
N TYR A 216 0.94 -3.56 -3.09
CA TYR A 216 1.56 -2.98 -1.89
C TYR A 216 2.79 -2.14 -2.18
N ALA A 217 3.58 -2.49 -3.20
CA ALA A 217 4.74 -1.73 -3.64
C ALA A 217 5.15 -2.10 -5.06
N ASP A 218 6.16 -1.43 -5.59
CA ASP A 218 6.71 -1.75 -6.91
C ASP A 218 7.41 -3.12 -6.86
N VAL A 219 6.99 -4.02 -7.75
CA VAL A 219 7.46 -5.41 -7.81
C VAL A 219 8.03 -5.71 -9.17
N THR A 220 9.27 -6.20 -9.20
CA THR A 220 9.90 -6.73 -10.40
C THR A 220 10.22 -8.21 -10.24
N VAL A 221 10.13 -8.95 -11.32
CA VAL A 221 10.38 -10.39 -11.36
C VAL A 221 11.50 -10.70 -12.34
N ASN A 222 12.40 -11.55 -11.92
CA ASN A 222 13.44 -12.10 -12.77
C ASN A 222 13.40 -13.64 -12.68
N GLU A 223 13.12 -14.31 -13.78
CA GLU A 223 13.16 -15.76 -13.89
C GLU A 223 14.31 -16.15 -14.82
N ARG A 224 15.26 -16.89 -14.30
CA ARG A 224 16.42 -17.38 -15.03
C ARG A 224 16.43 -18.91 -15.02
N GLU A 225 16.45 -19.52 -16.17
CA GLU A 225 16.62 -20.96 -16.30
C GLU A 225 18.05 -21.37 -15.91
N ILE A 226 18.16 -22.37 -14.99
CA ILE A 226 19.44 -22.93 -14.54
C ILE A 226 19.79 -24.18 -15.36
N GLY A 227 18.82 -24.85 -15.92
CA GLY A 227 18.92 -26.08 -16.70
C GLY A 227 18.07 -27.22 -16.14
N ASN A 228 17.85 -28.26 -16.95
CA ASN A 228 17.01 -29.41 -16.61
C ASN A 228 15.58 -29.05 -16.16
N GLY A 229 14.98 -28.02 -16.74
CA GLY A 229 13.65 -27.54 -16.36
C GLY A 229 13.60 -26.76 -15.04
N VAL A 230 14.73 -26.56 -14.36
CA VAL A 230 14.79 -25.79 -13.11
C VAL A 230 15.04 -24.32 -13.40
N SER A 231 14.26 -23.45 -12.79
CA SER A 231 14.43 -21.98 -12.89
C SER A 231 14.69 -21.35 -11.52
N ASP A 232 15.52 -20.30 -11.51
CA ASP A 232 15.69 -19.39 -10.38
C ASP A 232 14.73 -18.22 -10.56
N TYR A 233 13.75 -18.16 -9.68
CA TYR A 233 12.71 -17.14 -9.72
C TYR A 233 12.91 -16.16 -8.56
N THR A 234 13.29 -14.94 -8.89
CA THR A 234 13.57 -13.88 -7.92
C THR A 234 12.49 -12.81 -8.02
N VAL A 235 11.95 -12.41 -6.88
CA VAL A 235 11.00 -11.31 -6.74
C VAL A 235 11.67 -10.18 -5.96
N THR A 236 11.74 -9.02 -6.58
CA THR A 236 12.23 -7.80 -5.95
C THR A 236 11.06 -6.93 -5.54
N PHE A 237 11.02 -6.50 -4.30
CA PHE A 237 9.99 -5.66 -3.69
C PHE A 237 10.63 -4.35 -3.22
N ASN A 238 10.19 -3.23 -3.78
CA ASN A 238 10.76 -1.91 -3.51
C ASN A 238 12.31 -1.88 -3.57
N GLY A 239 12.87 -2.45 -4.62
CA GLY A 239 14.33 -2.47 -4.87
C GLY A 239 15.14 -3.52 -4.09
N GLN A 240 14.52 -4.32 -3.19
CA GLN A 240 15.19 -5.42 -2.48
C GLN A 240 14.54 -6.77 -2.77
N ASN A 241 15.34 -7.82 -2.81
CA ASN A 241 14.83 -9.17 -3.08
C ASN A 241 14.05 -9.68 -1.86
N ILE A 242 12.74 -9.88 -2.04
CA ILE A 242 11.88 -10.49 -1.02
C ILE A 242 11.83 -12.02 -1.16
N VAL A 243 11.97 -12.53 -2.38
CA VAL A 243 12.07 -13.97 -2.66
C VAL A 243 13.24 -14.21 -3.59
N THR A 244 14.08 -15.18 -3.27
CA THR A 244 15.18 -15.65 -4.11
C THR A 244 15.17 -17.16 -4.15
N GLY A 245 14.75 -17.71 -5.30
CA GLY A 245 14.56 -19.15 -5.46
C GLY A 245 13.58 -19.74 -4.43
N TYR A 246 14.08 -20.51 -3.47
CA TYR A 246 13.28 -21.17 -2.43
C TYR A 246 13.31 -20.45 -1.07
N THR A 247 14.09 -19.39 -0.95
CA THR A 247 14.22 -18.59 0.27
C THR A 247 13.46 -17.30 0.14
N TYR A 248 12.97 -16.80 1.27
CA TYR A 248 12.29 -15.51 1.32
C TYR A 248 12.78 -14.69 2.51
N ASP A 249 12.72 -13.39 2.37
CA ASP A 249 12.97 -12.42 3.42
C ASP A 249 11.63 -11.87 3.94
N THR A 250 11.61 -11.33 5.15
CA THR A 250 10.38 -10.80 5.76
C THR A 250 10.56 -9.37 6.20
N LEU A 251 9.45 -8.62 6.21
CA LEU A 251 9.34 -7.29 6.77
C LEU A 251 8.89 -7.38 8.23
N GLN A 252 9.44 -6.52 9.08
CA GLN A 252 9.11 -6.45 10.51
C GLN A 252 8.65 -5.03 10.86
N CYS A 253 7.53 -4.94 11.57
CA CYS A 253 7.07 -3.70 12.17
C CYS A 253 7.73 -3.50 13.54
N VAL A 254 8.44 -2.40 13.71
CA VAL A 254 9.11 -2.01 14.95
C VAL A 254 8.48 -0.72 15.45
N ALA A 255 7.89 -0.75 16.65
CA ALA A 255 7.32 0.46 17.25
C ALA A 255 8.40 1.51 17.51
N ARG A 256 8.12 2.76 17.14
CA ARG A 256 8.98 3.91 17.47
C ARG A 256 9.03 4.13 18.98
N GLU A 257 10.19 4.44 19.48
CA GLU A 257 10.35 4.89 20.88
C GLU A 257 9.68 6.26 21.06
N THR A 258 9.15 6.51 22.26
CA THR A 258 8.39 7.74 22.58
C THR A 258 9.17 9.03 22.30
N ASP A 259 10.50 8.99 22.48
CA ASP A 259 11.41 10.11 22.20
C ASP A 259 11.77 10.29 20.72
N LYS A 260 11.38 9.35 19.86
CA LYS A 260 11.65 9.34 18.40
C LYS A 260 10.42 9.65 17.56
N LYS A 261 9.45 10.38 18.09
CA LYS A 261 8.33 10.90 17.30
C LYS A 261 8.85 11.78 16.17
N ARG A 262 8.25 11.68 15.00
CA ARG A 262 8.60 12.55 13.87
C ARG A 262 7.98 13.92 14.03
N ASN A 263 6.70 13.98 14.42
CA ASN A 263 5.99 15.21 14.70
C ASN A 263 5.54 15.25 16.17
N ALA A 264 5.47 16.42 16.73
CA ALA A 264 5.06 16.60 18.13
C ALA A 264 3.65 16.06 18.41
N SER A 265 2.77 16.13 17.41
CA SER A 265 1.38 15.66 17.45
C SER A 265 1.19 14.18 17.14
N ASP A 266 2.25 13.46 16.74
CA ASP A 266 2.14 12.04 16.42
C ASP A 266 1.69 11.22 17.61
N VAL A 267 0.86 10.21 17.32
CA VAL A 267 0.50 9.19 18.30
C VAL A 267 1.73 8.35 18.69
N GLU A 268 1.72 7.79 19.89
CA GLU A 268 2.78 6.90 20.36
C GLU A 268 2.70 5.52 19.72
N GLY A 269 3.84 4.86 19.55
CA GLY A 269 3.88 3.48 19.08
C GLY A 269 3.68 3.28 17.59
N LEU A 270 3.81 4.31 16.77
CA LEU A 270 3.77 4.17 15.30
C LEU A 270 4.88 3.25 14.81
N TYR A 271 4.58 2.36 13.86
CA TYR A 271 5.52 1.37 13.36
C TYR A 271 6.45 1.94 12.28
N ASP A 272 7.73 1.66 12.41
CA ASP A 272 8.68 1.69 11.29
C ASP A 272 8.86 0.27 10.75
N ILE A 273 9.11 0.14 9.45
CA ILE A 273 9.35 -1.16 8.80
C ILE A 273 10.86 -1.37 8.64
N LYS A 274 11.30 -2.60 8.91
CA LYS A 274 12.66 -3.07 8.67
C LYS A 274 12.61 -4.44 8.01
N TRP A 275 13.63 -4.75 7.22
CA TRP A 275 13.84 -6.11 6.75
C TRP A 275 14.36 -7.02 7.87
N SER A 276 14.04 -8.30 7.81
CA SER A 276 14.51 -9.30 8.79
C SER A 276 16.04 -9.42 8.86
N ASN A 277 16.73 -9.10 7.76
CA ASN A 277 18.19 -9.04 7.68
C ASN A 277 18.78 -7.77 8.35
N GLY A 278 17.94 -6.89 8.91
CA GLY A 278 18.34 -5.64 9.57
C GLY A 278 18.50 -4.44 8.64
N ASN A 279 18.36 -4.61 7.33
CA ASN A 279 18.40 -3.49 6.40
C ASN A 279 17.20 -2.56 6.63
N PRO A 280 17.36 -1.23 6.52
CA PRO A 280 16.25 -0.31 6.62
C PRO A 280 15.34 -0.45 5.40
N TYR A 281 14.03 -0.44 5.62
CA TYR A 281 13.04 -0.21 4.57
C TYR A 281 12.79 1.30 4.50
N ASN A 282 12.93 1.90 3.31
CA ASN A 282 12.64 3.33 3.12
C ASN A 282 11.26 3.48 2.45
N PRO A 283 10.20 3.81 3.20
CA PRO A 283 8.86 4.03 2.63
C PRO A 283 8.71 5.41 1.99
N TYR A 284 9.70 6.31 2.16
CA TYR A 284 9.60 7.72 1.76
C TYR A 284 10.31 8.03 0.44
N GLU A 285 10.76 7.00 -0.29
CA GLU A 285 11.36 7.22 -1.61
C GLU A 285 10.39 7.98 -2.52
N GLU A 286 10.91 9.03 -3.16
CA GLU A 286 10.13 9.92 -4.01
C GLU A 286 9.51 9.17 -5.21
N ASN A 287 10.22 8.18 -5.74
CA ASN A 287 9.76 7.32 -6.82
C ASN A 287 9.04 6.04 -6.35
N GLY A 288 8.93 5.84 -5.04
CA GLY A 288 8.23 4.69 -4.46
C GLY A 288 6.73 4.71 -4.81
N ARG A 289 6.13 3.54 -4.97
CA ARG A 289 4.72 3.35 -5.33
C ARG A 289 4.11 2.26 -4.47
N GLY A 290 2.78 2.18 -4.54
CA GLY A 290 2.01 1.15 -3.86
C GLY A 290 1.27 1.63 -2.63
N SER A 291 0.41 0.76 -2.14
CA SER A 291 -0.45 1.01 -0.97
C SER A 291 0.39 1.36 0.28
N LEU A 292 1.50 0.66 0.53
CA LEU A 292 2.37 0.98 1.67
C LEU A 292 2.91 2.40 1.61
N LYS A 293 3.36 2.86 0.43
CA LYS A 293 3.82 4.24 0.24
C LYS A 293 2.73 5.24 0.61
N ALA A 294 1.51 5.01 0.11
CA ALA A 294 0.36 5.86 0.39
C ALA A 294 0.02 5.93 1.89
N LEU A 295 0.04 4.78 2.57
CA LEU A 295 -0.21 4.70 4.00
C LEU A 295 0.84 5.48 4.81
N PHE A 296 2.11 5.37 4.45
CA PHE A 296 3.17 6.14 5.09
C PHE A 296 3.09 7.63 4.78
N ASP A 297 2.81 8.01 3.52
CA ASP A 297 2.64 9.39 3.12
C ASP A 297 1.48 10.06 3.88
N MET A 298 0.38 9.32 4.08
CA MET A 298 -0.78 9.83 4.80
C MET A 298 -0.56 9.88 6.30
N ARG A 299 0.10 8.86 6.87
CA ARG A 299 0.35 8.76 8.32
C ARG A 299 1.41 9.75 8.81
N ASP A 300 2.50 9.92 8.05
CA ASP A 300 3.69 10.65 8.46
C ASP A 300 3.92 11.95 7.66
N GLY A 301 3.14 12.22 6.61
CA GLY A 301 3.35 13.34 5.69
C GLY A 301 3.14 14.70 6.33
N CYS A 302 4.14 15.57 6.27
CA CYS A 302 4.09 16.92 6.81
C CYS A 302 4.72 17.96 5.84
N ASN A 303 4.58 17.74 4.52
CA ASN A 303 5.03 18.68 3.49
C ASN A 303 6.52 19.06 3.66
N ASP A 304 7.42 18.07 3.63
CA ASP A 304 8.87 18.20 3.81
C ASP A 304 9.33 18.81 5.15
N SER A 305 8.43 19.01 6.09
CA SER A 305 8.73 19.60 7.38
C SER A 305 8.20 18.73 8.53
N TYR A 306 8.72 18.94 9.74
CA TYR A 306 8.16 18.37 10.95
C TYR A 306 8.25 19.39 12.10
N GLU A 307 7.35 19.26 13.06
CA GLU A 307 7.33 20.12 14.25
C GLU A 307 8.07 19.44 15.39
N LYS A 308 9.06 20.14 15.94
CA LYS A 308 9.82 19.70 17.11
C LYS A 308 9.55 20.63 18.29
N VAL A 309 9.29 20.05 19.44
CA VAL A 309 9.20 20.83 20.68
C VAL A 309 10.61 21.23 21.11
N LYS A 310 10.84 22.55 21.18
CA LYS A 310 12.07 23.14 21.72
C LYS A 310 11.77 23.71 23.09
N THR A 311 12.51 23.27 24.07
CA THR A 311 12.45 23.82 25.45
C THR A 311 13.62 24.78 25.63
N ASP A 312 13.35 26.02 25.97
CA ASP A 312 14.38 27.01 26.28
C ASP A 312 15.03 26.76 27.65
N ALA A 313 16.08 27.53 27.97
CA ALA A 313 16.78 27.44 29.24
C ALA A 313 15.90 27.79 30.48
N ASN A 314 14.74 28.41 30.24
CA ASN A 314 13.78 28.80 31.28
C ASN A 314 12.62 27.80 31.42
N GLY A 315 12.67 26.67 30.67
CA GLY A 315 11.63 25.65 30.66
C GLY A 315 10.42 25.96 29.77
N ASN A 316 10.43 27.06 29.00
CA ASN A 316 9.33 27.37 28.10
C ASN A 316 9.43 26.50 26.87
N GLN A 317 8.31 25.90 26.48
CA GLN A 317 8.20 25.09 25.25
C GLN A 317 7.75 25.95 24.08
N SER A 318 8.44 25.81 22.96
CA SER A 318 8.08 26.39 21.67
C SER A 318 8.13 25.34 20.59
N LEU A 319 7.30 25.49 19.56
CA LEU A 319 7.34 24.63 18.36
C LEU A 319 8.32 25.21 17.36
N GLU A 320 9.33 24.40 16.98
CA GLU A 320 10.28 24.71 15.91
C GLU A 320 9.92 23.88 14.69
N ILE A 321 9.77 24.53 13.54
CA ILE A 321 9.55 23.83 12.25
C ILE A 321 10.92 23.51 11.68
N VAL A 322 11.19 22.23 11.50
CA VAL A 322 12.42 21.73 10.86
C VAL A 322 12.07 21.24 9.45
N VAL A 323 12.75 21.77 8.46
CA VAL A 323 12.60 21.31 7.06
C VAL A 323 13.63 20.22 6.81
N ASP A 324 13.18 19.02 6.46
CA ASP A 324 14.03 17.87 6.12
C ASP A 324 13.41 17.08 4.97
N SER A 325 13.69 17.52 3.75
CA SER A 325 13.19 16.92 2.50
C SER A 325 13.70 15.48 2.25
N TYR A 326 14.75 15.04 2.96
CA TYR A 326 15.28 13.69 2.79
C TYR A 326 14.59 12.64 3.67
N ARG A 327 13.93 13.06 4.75
CA ARG A 327 13.35 12.17 5.76
C ARG A 327 11.85 12.26 5.90
N ASN A 328 11.24 13.30 5.34
CA ASN A 328 9.80 13.50 5.42
C ASN A 328 9.16 13.43 4.04
N PRO A 329 8.01 12.78 3.91
CA PRO A 329 7.27 12.78 2.67
C PRO A 329 6.81 14.22 2.35
N SER A 330 6.95 14.60 1.08
CA SER A 330 6.43 15.86 0.54
C SER A 330 4.89 15.92 0.55
N TYR A 331 4.25 14.80 0.85
CA TYR A 331 2.79 14.67 0.91
C TYR A 331 2.21 15.40 2.14
N LYS A 332 1.02 15.98 1.96
CA LYS A 332 0.26 16.64 3.04
C LYS A 332 -0.63 15.61 3.72
N GLY A 333 -0.04 14.81 4.62
CA GLY A 333 -0.74 13.80 5.40
C GLY A 333 -1.38 14.35 6.68
N ILE A 334 -1.78 13.44 7.57
CA ILE A 334 -2.42 13.78 8.85
C ILE A 334 -1.60 14.77 9.70
N PRO A 335 -0.27 14.59 9.87
CA PRO A 335 0.54 15.52 10.65
C PRO A 335 0.54 16.95 10.09
N TYR A 336 0.48 17.10 8.77
CA TYR A 336 0.34 18.43 8.15
C TYR A 336 -0.95 19.13 8.58
N TYR A 337 -2.08 18.44 8.51
CA TYR A 337 -3.37 19.02 8.93
C TYR A 337 -3.42 19.31 10.42
N GLN A 338 -2.88 18.42 11.26
CA GLN A 338 -2.74 18.67 12.70
C GLN A 338 -1.86 19.90 13.01
N SER A 339 -0.75 20.05 12.31
CA SER A 339 0.12 21.21 12.43
C SER A 339 -0.61 22.52 12.07
N GLN A 340 -1.35 22.53 10.95
CA GLN A 340 -2.15 23.71 10.56
C GLN A 340 -3.24 24.02 11.59
N LEU A 341 -3.92 22.99 12.11
CA LEU A 341 -4.92 23.13 13.16
C LEU A 341 -4.31 23.73 14.44
N ASN A 342 -3.20 23.19 14.91
CA ASN A 342 -2.49 23.68 16.10
C ASN A 342 -2.06 25.14 15.95
N ARG A 343 -1.53 25.50 14.78
CA ARG A 343 -1.15 26.90 14.48
C ARG A 343 -2.35 27.84 14.50
N PHE A 344 -3.46 27.42 13.90
CA PHE A 344 -4.69 28.19 13.89
C PHE A 344 -5.22 28.41 15.31
N VAL A 345 -5.37 27.33 16.10
CA VAL A 345 -5.88 27.39 17.48
C VAL A 345 -4.96 28.24 18.38
N THR A 346 -3.64 28.06 18.26
CA THR A 346 -2.67 28.84 19.03
C THR A 346 -2.77 30.34 18.70
N THR A 347 -2.89 30.68 17.41
CA THR A 347 -3.03 32.07 16.99
C THR A 347 -4.35 32.65 17.48
N LEU A 348 -5.46 31.94 17.34
CA LEU A 348 -6.79 32.34 17.80
C LEU A 348 -6.78 32.59 19.32
N ALA A 349 -6.23 31.65 20.10
CA ALA A 349 -6.15 31.76 21.55
C ALA A 349 -5.27 32.96 21.99
N LYS A 350 -4.13 33.17 21.32
CA LYS A 350 -3.24 34.30 21.58
C LYS A 350 -3.93 35.63 21.33
N GLU A 351 -4.52 35.83 20.17
CA GLU A 351 -5.22 37.07 19.81
C GLU A 351 -6.40 37.33 20.77
N PHE A 352 -7.14 36.29 21.13
CA PHE A 352 -8.25 36.39 22.09
C PHE A 352 -7.75 36.81 23.49
N ASN A 353 -6.68 36.20 23.97
CA ASN A 353 -6.06 36.53 25.25
C ASN A 353 -5.48 37.98 25.25
N ASP A 354 -4.82 38.38 24.14
CA ASP A 354 -4.27 39.74 24.01
C ASP A 354 -5.34 40.83 23.99
N ILE A 355 -6.56 40.50 23.54
CA ILE A 355 -7.72 41.41 23.64
C ILE A 355 -8.24 41.47 25.09
N ILE A 356 -8.43 40.32 25.74
CA ILE A 356 -8.95 40.23 27.11
C ILE A 356 -8.04 40.92 28.09
N THR A 357 -6.71 40.76 28.00
CA THR A 357 -5.73 41.41 28.89
C THR A 357 -5.66 42.93 28.74
N LYS A 358 -6.17 43.51 27.65
CA LYS A 358 -6.31 44.95 27.46
C LYS A 358 -7.59 45.50 28.10
N GLY A 359 -8.48 44.64 28.59
CA GLY A 359 -9.71 45.03 29.25
C GLY A 359 -9.45 45.55 30.68
N GLN A 360 -10.42 46.33 31.20
CA GLN A 360 -10.43 46.79 32.61
C GLN A 360 -11.41 45.91 33.41
N LEU A 361 -11.03 45.58 34.61
CA LEU A 361 -11.92 44.97 35.61
C LEU A 361 -12.93 46.00 36.11
N ALA A 362 -13.99 45.54 36.81
CA ALA A 362 -15.05 46.41 37.34
C ALA A 362 -14.54 47.44 38.37
N ASP A 363 -13.38 47.16 38.98
CA ASP A 363 -12.70 48.06 39.91
C ASP A 363 -11.79 49.10 39.21
N GLY A 364 -11.74 49.10 37.86
CA GLY A 364 -10.90 49.99 37.07
C GLY A 364 -9.45 49.57 36.89
N THR A 365 -9.05 48.44 37.47
CA THR A 365 -7.71 47.87 37.26
C THR A 365 -7.62 47.15 35.91
N MET A 366 -6.41 47.06 35.33
CA MET A 366 -6.20 46.32 34.08
C MET A 366 -6.24 44.83 34.38
N ASN A 367 -6.89 44.07 33.49
CA ASN A 367 -6.89 42.60 33.57
C ASN A 367 -5.50 42.07 33.21
N THR A 368 -4.82 41.43 34.15
CA THR A 368 -3.49 40.84 33.95
C THR A 368 -3.52 39.30 33.85
N GLU A 369 -4.69 38.69 34.09
CA GLU A 369 -4.87 37.24 34.00
C GLU A 369 -5.13 36.82 32.55
N LYS A 370 -4.40 35.77 32.12
CA LYS A 370 -4.50 35.19 30.78
C LYS A 370 -5.39 33.95 30.76
#